data_f99be1017283e2df6146d3ae2f7511fb
#
_entry.id   f99be1017283e2df6146d3ae2f7511fb
#
_cell.length_a   1.000
_cell.length_b   1.000
_cell.length_c   1.000
_cell.angle_alpha   90.00
_cell.angle_beta   90.00
_cell.angle_gamma   90.00
#
_symmetry.space_group_name_H-M   'P 1'
#
loop_
_entity.id
_entity.type
_entity.pdbx_description
1 polymer ?
#
loop_
_entity_poly.entity_id
_entity_poly.type
_entity_poly.pdbx_seq_one_letter_code
_entity_poly.pdbx_strand_id
1 'polypeptide(L)'
;MAAKPGTARALAAARAVALAHAVACDDAVVVGDGSNVMVHLKPAPVIARVMTGTAVLHGDLERWLAGEVAVGAFLGERALAVAPTDVLAPGPHEHDGLWMTFWDFVEHDASGVLPRADELGGALRELHAALADFPGELGPLTDVRDWLDRLAAALRPSPRLSAQDRDALRSRLEALSPTVFESALPAQAIHGDASMSNLLRTGGGLLWNDLEDVCVGPVHWDVAGLVVDARARGAGEAFVADLLRAHGGPDLAALEDFIAAHLLYTTIWGAFAAQRRSQTQDSA
;
A
#
# COMPACT_ATOMS: atom_id res chain seq x y z
N MET A 1 -13.06 -17.77 -17.01
CA MET A 1 -13.78 -17.41 -15.77
C MET A 1 -14.42 -16.06 -15.98
N ALA A 2 -15.71 -15.88 -15.67
CA ALA A 2 -16.34 -14.56 -15.71
C ALA A 2 -15.71 -13.66 -14.62
N ALA A 3 -15.47 -12.38 -14.95
CA ALA A 3 -14.96 -11.40 -13.98
C ALA A 3 -15.99 -11.22 -12.84
N LYS A 4 -15.51 -10.99 -11.61
CA LYS A 4 -16.38 -10.65 -10.48
C LYS A 4 -17.14 -9.36 -10.80
N PRO A 5 -18.39 -9.16 -10.33
CA PRO A 5 -19.18 -7.96 -10.64
C PRO A 5 -18.44 -6.64 -10.35
N GLY A 6 -17.72 -6.56 -9.23
CA GLY A 6 -16.92 -5.39 -8.85
C GLY A 6 -15.76 -5.12 -9.81
N THR A 7 -15.08 -6.17 -10.29
CA THR A 7 -13.97 -6.07 -11.24
C THR A 7 -14.45 -5.60 -12.62
N ALA A 8 -15.60 -6.11 -13.07
CA ALA A 8 -16.19 -5.68 -14.35
C ALA A 8 -16.62 -4.21 -14.31
N ARG A 9 -17.20 -3.76 -13.17
CA ARG A 9 -17.57 -2.36 -12.96
C ARG A 9 -16.35 -1.44 -12.92
N ALA A 10 -15.27 -1.85 -12.25
CA ALA A 10 -14.01 -1.10 -12.20
C ALA A 10 -13.39 -0.94 -13.59
N LEU A 11 -13.36 -2.02 -14.40
CA LEU A 11 -12.87 -1.97 -15.78
C LEU A 11 -13.71 -1.00 -16.63
N ALA A 12 -15.05 -1.05 -16.50
CA ALA A 12 -15.94 -0.16 -17.23
C ALA A 12 -15.74 1.31 -16.86
N ALA A 13 -15.60 1.62 -15.55
CA ALA A 13 -15.35 2.96 -15.04
C ALA A 13 -14.00 3.52 -15.53
N ALA A 14 -12.92 2.72 -15.43
CA ALA A 14 -11.60 3.12 -15.92
C ALA A 14 -11.61 3.45 -17.43
N ARG A 15 -12.27 2.63 -18.24
CA ARG A 15 -12.46 2.89 -19.66
C ARG A 15 -13.27 4.16 -19.93
N ALA A 16 -14.33 4.39 -19.19
CA ALA A 16 -15.18 5.57 -19.36
C ALA A 16 -14.38 6.86 -19.11
N VAL A 17 -13.59 6.91 -18.02
CA VAL A 17 -12.72 8.06 -17.74
C VAL A 17 -11.66 8.22 -18.83
N ALA A 18 -10.96 7.14 -19.24
CA ALA A 18 -9.94 7.18 -20.28
C ALA A 18 -10.51 7.74 -21.59
N LEU A 19 -11.67 7.27 -22.02
CA LEU A 19 -12.36 7.75 -23.25
C LEU A 19 -12.79 9.23 -23.14
N ALA A 20 -13.23 9.68 -21.98
CA ALA A 20 -13.56 11.09 -21.73
C ALA A 20 -12.33 12.01 -21.87
N HIS A 21 -11.13 11.48 -21.67
CA HIS A 21 -9.84 12.14 -21.86
C HIS A 21 -9.18 11.81 -23.23
N ALA A 22 -9.92 11.23 -24.16
CA ALA A 22 -9.45 10.83 -25.49
C ALA A 22 -8.27 9.83 -25.49
N VAL A 23 -8.16 9.01 -24.44
CA VAL A 23 -7.16 7.94 -24.34
C VAL A 23 -7.73 6.66 -24.94
N ALA A 24 -7.03 6.11 -25.94
CA ALA A 24 -7.40 4.82 -26.55
C ALA A 24 -7.20 3.68 -25.55
N CYS A 25 -8.24 2.87 -25.35
CA CYS A 25 -8.23 1.78 -24.37
C CYS A 25 -9.06 0.56 -24.83
N ASP A 26 -9.04 0.27 -26.15
CA ASP A 26 -9.86 -0.79 -26.74
C ASP A 26 -9.54 -2.17 -26.18
N ASP A 27 -8.27 -2.42 -25.87
CA ASP A 27 -7.75 -3.68 -25.32
C ASP A 27 -7.49 -3.59 -23.81
N ALA A 28 -8.23 -2.73 -23.09
CA ALA A 28 -8.06 -2.59 -21.65
C ALA A 28 -8.29 -3.93 -20.91
N VAL A 29 -7.36 -4.29 -20.02
CA VAL A 29 -7.38 -5.55 -19.28
C VAL A 29 -7.12 -5.33 -17.80
N VAL A 30 -7.75 -6.14 -16.97
CA VAL A 30 -7.45 -6.20 -15.53
C VAL A 30 -6.13 -6.95 -15.35
N VAL A 31 -5.16 -6.30 -14.70
CA VAL A 31 -3.85 -6.87 -14.39
C VAL A 31 -3.67 -7.18 -12.90
N GLY A 32 -4.55 -6.67 -12.04
CA GLY A 32 -4.58 -6.95 -10.61
C GLY A 32 -6.00 -6.81 -10.04
N ASP A 33 -6.38 -7.68 -9.11
CA ASP A 33 -7.67 -7.68 -8.38
C ASP A 33 -7.42 -8.03 -6.91
N GLY A 34 -6.74 -7.13 -6.22
CA GLY A 34 -6.37 -7.23 -4.80
C GLY A 34 -7.27 -6.37 -3.91
N SER A 35 -6.66 -5.47 -3.14
CA SER A 35 -7.36 -4.45 -2.35
C SER A 35 -8.09 -3.47 -3.27
N ASN A 36 -7.47 -3.13 -4.40
CA ASN A 36 -8.02 -2.31 -5.46
C ASN A 36 -7.88 -3.03 -6.81
N VAL A 37 -8.60 -2.58 -7.82
CA VAL A 37 -8.54 -3.16 -9.18
C VAL A 37 -7.56 -2.34 -10.02
N MET A 38 -6.57 -3.01 -10.60
CA MET A 38 -5.59 -2.42 -11.51
C MET A 38 -5.98 -2.76 -12.95
N VAL A 39 -6.16 -1.74 -13.78
CA VAL A 39 -6.55 -1.89 -15.19
C VAL A 39 -5.47 -1.30 -16.08
N HIS A 40 -4.87 -2.13 -16.95
CA HIS A 40 -3.98 -1.63 -18.01
C HIS A 40 -4.82 -1.19 -19.20
N LEU A 41 -4.77 0.09 -19.53
CA LEU A 41 -5.57 0.75 -20.59
C LEU A 41 -4.95 0.57 -21.97
N LYS A 42 -4.62 -0.65 -22.37
CA LYS A 42 -4.02 -0.92 -23.67
C LYS A 42 -4.84 -0.33 -24.84
N PRO A 43 -4.15 0.20 -25.87
CA PRO A 43 -2.70 0.22 -26.11
C PRO A 43 -1.95 1.33 -25.34
N ALA A 44 -2.63 2.22 -24.62
CA ALA A 44 -1.96 3.25 -23.85
C ALA A 44 -1.11 2.63 -22.73
N PRO A 45 0.09 3.17 -22.45
CA PRO A 45 0.97 2.69 -21.38
C PRO A 45 0.51 3.22 -20.01
N VAL A 46 -0.75 3.00 -19.66
CA VAL A 46 -1.39 3.58 -18.47
C VAL A 46 -2.05 2.50 -17.64
N ILE A 47 -1.84 2.55 -16.34
CA ILE A 47 -2.55 1.78 -15.34
C ILE A 47 -3.58 2.68 -14.65
N ALA A 48 -4.85 2.30 -14.70
CA ALA A 48 -5.88 2.86 -13.83
C ALA A 48 -5.93 2.04 -12.53
N ARG A 49 -5.73 2.67 -11.40
CA ARG A 49 -5.92 2.09 -10.06
C ARG A 49 -7.30 2.51 -9.57
N VAL A 50 -8.23 1.56 -9.55
CA VAL A 50 -9.64 1.80 -9.19
C VAL A 50 -9.91 1.32 -7.77
N MET A 51 -10.38 2.23 -6.93
CA MET A 51 -10.64 2.00 -5.52
C MET A 51 -11.89 1.12 -5.33
N THR A 52 -11.69 -0.15 -5.01
CA THR A 52 -12.79 -1.11 -4.81
C THR A 52 -12.84 -1.70 -3.41
N GLY A 53 -11.71 -1.72 -2.72
CA GLY A 53 -11.56 -2.35 -1.42
C GLY A 53 -11.34 -1.36 -0.27
N THR A 54 -10.43 -0.42 -0.42
CA THR A 54 -10.00 0.49 0.64
C THR A 54 -10.84 1.77 0.75
N ALA A 55 -11.60 2.14 -0.29
CA ALA A 55 -12.41 3.36 -0.32
C ALA A 55 -13.32 3.56 0.90
N VAL A 56 -13.89 2.48 1.44
CA VAL A 56 -14.81 2.56 2.60
C VAL A 56 -14.12 2.93 3.92
N LEU A 57 -12.79 2.97 3.93
CA LEU A 57 -11.96 3.19 5.10
C LEU A 57 -11.56 4.66 5.28
N HIS A 58 -11.69 5.46 4.21
CA HIS A 58 -11.27 6.85 4.17
C HIS A 58 -12.47 7.78 4.08
N GLY A 59 -12.47 8.84 4.87
CA GLY A 59 -13.57 9.81 4.93
C GLY A 59 -13.52 10.84 3.80
N ASP A 60 -12.32 11.21 3.33
CA ASP A 60 -12.06 12.17 2.25
C ASP A 60 -11.16 11.51 1.21
N LEU A 61 -11.78 10.77 0.31
CA LEU A 61 -11.07 10.02 -0.75
C LEU A 61 -10.37 10.93 -1.74
N GLU A 62 -10.96 12.08 -2.06
CA GLU A 62 -10.37 13.01 -3.01
C GLU A 62 -9.04 13.54 -2.51
N ARG A 63 -9.03 14.05 -1.28
CA ARG A 63 -7.81 14.57 -0.65
C ARG A 63 -6.75 13.47 -0.49
N TRP A 64 -7.16 12.30 -0.08
CA TRP A 64 -6.26 11.18 0.16
C TRP A 64 -5.57 10.71 -1.14
N LEU A 65 -6.34 10.50 -2.22
CA LEU A 65 -5.80 10.13 -3.53
C LEU A 65 -5.00 11.27 -4.19
N ALA A 66 -5.36 12.53 -3.95
CA ALA A 66 -4.54 13.66 -4.40
C ALA A 66 -3.17 13.67 -3.72
N GLY A 67 -3.10 13.31 -2.43
CA GLY A 67 -1.84 13.13 -1.70
C GLY A 67 -0.98 12.02 -2.31
N GLU A 68 -1.57 10.85 -2.61
CA GLU A 68 -0.89 9.75 -3.30
C GLU A 68 -0.28 10.19 -4.63
N VAL A 69 -1.06 10.89 -5.46
CA VAL A 69 -0.59 11.40 -6.77
C VAL A 69 0.55 12.40 -6.59
N ALA A 70 0.46 13.31 -5.61
CA ALA A 70 1.49 14.30 -5.35
C ALA A 70 2.82 13.65 -4.90
N VAL A 71 2.76 12.67 -4.01
CA VAL A 71 3.94 11.89 -3.58
C VAL A 71 4.51 11.09 -4.74
N GLY A 72 3.65 10.43 -5.53
CA GLY A 72 4.06 9.68 -6.71
C GLY A 72 4.79 10.55 -7.74
N ALA A 73 4.30 11.76 -8.01
CA ALA A 73 4.97 12.72 -8.90
C ALA A 73 6.35 13.13 -8.36
N PHE A 74 6.42 13.46 -7.07
CA PHE A 74 7.68 13.84 -6.42
C PHE A 74 8.74 12.72 -6.46
N LEU A 75 8.35 11.48 -6.21
CA LEU A 75 9.24 10.33 -6.24
C LEU A 75 9.53 9.85 -7.67
N GLY A 76 8.58 9.97 -8.58
CA GLY A 76 8.73 9.61 -9.99
C GLY A 76 9.79 10.48 -10.69
N GLU A 77 9.84 11.79 -10.43
CA GLU A 77 10.91 12.68 -10.91
C GLU A 77 12.32 12.23 -10.48
N ARG A 78 12.42 11.44 -9.42
CA ARG A 78 13.66 10.90 -8.85
C ARG A 78 13.92 9.44 -9.24
N ALA A 79 13.04 8.85 -10.07
CA ALA A 79 13.07 7.43 -10.44
C ALA A 79 13.08 6.47 -9.23
N LEU A 80 12.39 6.84 -8.14
CA LEU A 80 12.27 6.03 -6.93
C LEU A 80 10.91 5.31 -6.83
N ALA A 81 9.89 5.82 -7.51
CA ALA A 81 8.57 5.20 -7.55
C ALA A 81 7.97 5.23 -8.96
N VAL A 82 6.92 4.46 -9.16
CA VAL A 82 6.08 4.58 -10.36
C VAL A 82 5.48 5.97 -10.41
N ALA A 83 5.65 6.66 -11.52
CA ALA A 83 5.13 8.01 -11.70
C ALA A 83 3.63 7.99 -12.03
N PRO A 84 2.86 8.99 -11.59
CA PRO A 84 1.57 9.28 -12.19
C PRO A 84 1.73 9.57 -13.68
N THR A 85 0.80 9.09 -14.50
CA THR A 85 0.92 9.26 -15.96
C THR A 85 0.74 10.71 -16.40
N ASP A 86 1.40 11.08 -17.51
CA ASP A 86 1.20 12.34 -18.23
C ASP A 86 0.25 12.21 -19.45
N VAL A 87 -0.19 10.98 -19.76
CA VAL A 87 -1.11 10.69 -20.90
C VAL A 87 -2.50 11.30 -20.68
N LEU A 88 -2.93 11.39 -19.42
CA LEU A 88 -4.15 12.11 -19.00
C LEU A 88 -3.90 12.69 -17.60
N ALA A 89 -4.81 13.57 -17.14
CA ALA A 89 -4.73 14.01 -15.74
C ALA A 89 -4.71 12.81 -14.79
N PRO A 90 -3.70 12.65 -13.92
CA PRO A 90 -3.55 11.42 -13.13
C PRO A 90 -4.64 11.24 -12.06
N GLY A 91 -5.43 12.23 -11.80
CA GLY A 91 -6.55 12.19 -10.85
C GLY A 91 -6.26 12.93 -9.55
N PRO A 92 -7.11 12.70 -8.53
CA PRO A 92 -8.18 11.69 -8.49
C PRO A 92 -9.34 11.97 -9.44
N HIS A 93 -9.95 10.90 -9.96
CA HIS A 93 -11.19 10.94 -10.75
C HIS A 93 -12.27 10.12 -10.08
N GLU A 94 -13.53 10.51 -10.28
CA GLU A 94 -14.69 9.75 -9.83
C GLU A 94 -15.58 9.41 -11.04
N HIS A 95 -16.02 8.15 -11.13
CA HIS A 95 -17.00 7.70 -12.12
C HIS A 95 -17.87 6.60 -11.53
N ASP A 96 -19.21 6.81 -11.55
CA ASP A 96 -20.20 5.88 -11.00
C ASP A 96 -19.93 5.47 -9.55
N GLY A 97 -19.46 6.40 -8.71
CA GLY A 97 -19.12 6.17 -7.32
C GLY A 97 -17.83 5.35 -7.11
N LEU A 98 -17.01 5.21 -8.15
CA LEU A 98 -15.67 4.62 -8.06
C LEU A 98 -14.62 5.70 -8.26
N TRP A 99 -13.74 5.84 -7.28
CA TRP A 99 -12.58 6.72 -7.35
C TRP A 99 -11.41 6.01 -7.99
N MET A 100 -10.55 6.75 -8.72
CA MET A 100 -9.39 6.17 -9.37
C MET A 100 -8.28 7.19 -9.62
N THR A 101 -7.06 6.68 -9.74
CA THR A 101 -5.85 7.41 -10.12
C THR A 101 -5.19 6.70 -11.30
N PHE A 102 -4.36 7.43 -12.08
CA PHE A 102 -3.73 6.91 -13.28
C PHE A 102 -2.21 7.03 -13.21
N TRP A 103 -1.54 5.92 -13.53
CA TRP A 103 -0.11 5.71 -13.36
C TRP A 103 0.53 5.22 -14.64
N ASP A 104 1.81 5.44 -14.81
CA ASP A 104 2.54 4.86 -15.92
C ASP A 104 2.55 3.34 -15.82
N PHE A 105 2.37 2.67 -16.95
CA PHE A 105 2.61 1.24 -17.03
C PHE A 105 4.11 0.98 -17.07
N VAL A 106 4.62 0.25 -16.10
CA VAL A 106 6.03 -0.13 -15.99
C VAL A 106 6.19 -1.62 -16.26
N GLU A 107 7.01 -1.97 -17.24
CA GLU A 107 7.43 -3.35 -17.44
C GLU A 107 8.33 -3.78 -16.28
N HIS A 108 7.97 -4.88 -15.63
CA HIS A 108 8.67 -5.39 -14.47
C HIS A 108 8.77 -6.92 -14.48
N ASP A 109 9.72 -7.43 -13.71
CA ASP A 109 9.91 -8.87 -13.54
C ASP A 109 8.79 -9.47 -12.68
N ALA A 110 7.98 -10.32 -13.29
CA ALA A 110 6.92 -11.08 -12.61
C ALA A 110 7.39 -12.46 -12.13
N SER A 111 8.69 -12.75 -12.15
CA SER A 111 9.24 -14.06 -11.75
C SER A 111 9.03 -14.40 -10.27
N GLY A 112 8.76 -13.39 -9.44
CA GLY A 112 8.62 -13.55 -7.99
C GLY A 112 9.95 -13.75 -7.27
N VAL A 113 11.09 -13.52 -7.93
CA VAL A 113 12.41 -13.53 -7.30
C VAL A 113 12.51 -12.34 -6.35
N LEU A 114 12.73 -12.62 -5.07
CA LEU A 114 12.84 -11.58 -4.05
C LEU A 114 14.08 -10.71 -4.30
N PRO A 115 14.02 -9.41 -4.00
CA PRO A 115 15.20 -8.56 -3.97
C PRO A 115 16.25 -9.12 -2.98
N ARG A 116 17.52 -8.83 -3.23
CA ARG A 116 18.55 -9.09 -2.24
C ARG A 116 18.38 -8.18 -1.04
N ALA A 117 18.84 -8.60 0.12
CA ALA A 117 18.70 -7.83 1.36
C ALA A 117 19.32 -6.43 1.27
N ASP A 118 20.51 -6.33 0.64
CA ASP A 118 21.22 -5.08 0.43
C ASP A 118 20.52 -4.14 -0.57
N GLU A 119 19.93 -4.69 -1.64
CA GLU A 119 19.11 -3.94 -2.59
C GLU A 119 17.86 -3.37 -1.90
N LEU A 120 17.17 -4.20 -1.11
CA LEU A 120 15.94 -3.83 -0.42
C LEU A 120 16.17 -2.76 0.65
N GLY A 121 17.18 -2.95 1.50
CA GLY A 121 17.55 -1.97 2.52
C GLY A 121 18.04 -0.65 1.91
N GLY A 122 18.79 -0.73 0.81
CA GLY A 122 19.25 0.44 0.05
C GLY A 122 18.10 1.22 -0.57
N ALA A 123 17.16 0.52 -1.22
CA ALA A 123 15.97 1.14 -1.83
C ALA A 123 15.09 1.86 -0.80
N LEU A 124 14.88 1.25 0.39
CA LEU A 124 14.12 1.92 1.45
C LEU A 124 14.87 3.13 2.03
N ARG A 125 16.18 3.05 2.19
CA ARG A 125 16.98 4.20 2.63
C ARG A 125 16.89 5.36 1.64
N GLU A 126 16.97 5.10 0.34
CA GLU A 126 16.87 6.11 -0.71
C GLU A 126 15.49 6.74 -0.75
N LEU A 127 14.43 5.92 -0.59
CA LEU A 127 13.06 6.41 -0.46
C LEU A 127 12.91 7.34 0.74
N HIS A 128 13.36 6.93 1.93
CA HIS A 128 13.28 7.75 3.15
C HIS A 128 14.06 9.05 3.03
N ALA A 129 15.24 9.02 2.41
CA ALA A 129 16.02 10.24 2.17
C ALA A 129 15.29 11.22 1.25
N ALA A 130 14.63 10.72 0.19
CA ALA A 130 13.85 11.56 -0.70
C ALA A 130 12.58 12.08 -0.01
N LEU A 131 11.83 11.21 0.68
CA LEU A 131 10.58 11.60 1.37
C LEU A 131 10.81 12.63 2.49
N ALA A 132 11.98 12.67 3.11
CA ALA A 132 12.32 13.70 4.10
C ALA A 132 12.24 15.13 3.52
N ASP A 133 12.41 15.28 2.21
CA ASP A 133 12.35 16.55 1.47
C ASP A 133 10.99 16.78 0.78
N PHE A 134 10.00 15.90 0.99
CA PHE A 134 8.68 16.07 0.37
C PHE A 134 7.98 17.33 0.92
N PRO A 135 7.59 18.28 0.06
CA PRO A 135 7.11 19.60 0.51
C PRO A 135 5.60 19.62 0.84
N GLY A 136 4.89 18.52 0.56
CA GLY A 136 3.43 18.45 0.75
C GLY A 136 3.02 18.12 2.18
N GLU A 137 1.75 18.37 2.49
CA GLU A 137 1.16 17.97 3.77
C GLU A 137 0.70 16.51 3.71
N LEU A 138 1.05 15.74 4.74
CA LEU A 138 0.66 14.35 4.92
C LEU A 138 0.02 14.15 6.29
N GLY A 139 -0.89 13.19 6.38
CA GLY A 139 -1.47 12.76 7.65
C GLY A 139 -0.40 12.11 8.56
N PRO A 140 -0.61 12.08 9.88
CA PRO A 140 0.28 11.42 10.81
C PRO A 140 0.06 9.90 10.83
N LEU A 141 1.06 9.15 11.30
CA LEU A 141 0.96 7.69 11.49
C LEU A 141 -0.18 7.28 12.45
N THR A 142 -0.63 8.18 13.31
CA THR A 142 -1.82 7.95 14.15
C THR A 142 -3.10 7.69 13.34
N ASP A 143 -3.19 8.16 12.09
CA ASP A 143 -4.34 7.88 11.23
C ASP A 143 -4.41 6.38 10.87
N VAL A 144 -3.24 5.72 10.75
CA VAL A 144 -3.14 4.26 10.57
C VAL A 144 -3.68 3.53 11.80
N ARG A 145 -3.34 3.98 13.00
CA ARG A 145 -3.88 3.42 14.25
C ARG A 145 -5.40 3.55 14.30
N ASP A 146 -5.95 4.73 13.98
CA ASP A 146 -7.38 4.97 14.00
C ASP A 146 -8.13 4.14 12.96
N TRP A 147 -7.48 3.93 11.81
CA TRP A 147 -7.97 3.02 10.78
C TRP A 147 -7.98 1.56 11.25
N LEU A 148 -6.93 1.08 11.91
CA LEU A 148 -6.87 -0.26 12.49
C LEU A 148 -7.94 -0.47 13.57
N ASP A 149 -8.21 0.53 14.39
CA ASP A 149 -9.29 0.48 15.40
C ASP A 149 -10.66 0.32 14.72
N ARG A 150 -10.92 1.07 13.64
CA ARG A 150 -12.17 0.94 12.86
C ARG A 150 -12.30 -0.44 12.23
N LEU A 151 -11.20 -0.98 11.66
CA LEU A 151 -11.19 -2.34 11.11
C LEU A 151 -11.45 -3.40 12.18
N ALA A 152 -10.73 -3.34 13.31
CA ALA A 152 -10.89 -4.27 14.40
C ALA A 152 -12.33 -4.24 14.96
N ALA A 153 -12.93 -3.05 15.05
CA ALA A 153 -14.34 -2.89 15.46
C ALA A 153 -15.33 -3.47 14.42
N ALA A 154 -15.01 -3.40 13.13
CA ALA A 154 -15.84 -3.92 12.05
C ALA A 154 -15.75 -5.46 11.88
N LEU A 155 -14.74 -6.11 12.45
CA LEU A 155 -14.58 -7.55 12.40
C LEU A 155 -15.78 -8.27 13.06
N ARG A 156 -16.35 -9.24 12.38
CA ARG A 156 -17.43 -10.09 12.90
C ARG A 156 -16.88 -11.37 13.49
N PRO A 157 -17.49 -11.95 14.53
CA PRO A 157 -17.13 -13.28 15.00
C PRO A 157 -17.24 -14.30 13.86
N SER A 158 -16.28 -15.19 13.80
CA SER A 158 -16.24 -16.28 12.81
C SER A 158 -15.59 -17.52 13.45
N PRO A 159 -15.65 -18.70 12.81
CA PRO A 159 -14.97 -19.89 13.32
C PRO A 159 -13.45 -19.72 13.52
N ARG A 160 -12.86 -18.72 12.85
CA ARG A 160 -11.41 -18.41 12.91
C ARG A 160 -11.08 -17.20 13.78
N LEU A 161 -12.09 -16.45 14.25
CA LEU A 161 -11.91 -15.25 15.02
C LEU A 161 -13.08 -15.10 16.02
N SER A 162 -12.85 -15.49 17.26
CA SER A 162 -13.84 -15.36 18.34
C SER A 162 -14.03 -13.90 18.77
N ALA A 163 -15.05 -13.62 19.58
CA ALA A 163 -15.21 -12.32 20.21
C ALA A 163 -14.00 -11.99 21.10
N GLN A 164 -13.51 -12.97 21.84
CA GLN A 164 -12.35 -12.80 22.72
C GLN A 164 -11.07 -12.47 21.94
N ASP A 165 -10.87 -13.10 20.76
CA ASP A 165 -9.72 -12.77 19.91
C ASP A 165 -9.75 -11.32 19.43
N ARG A 166 -10.94 -10.82 19.06
CA ARG A 166 -11.10 -9.41 18.63
C ARG A 166 -10.81 -8.43 19.76
N ASP A 167 -11.28 -8.73 20.97
CA ASP A 167 -11.00 -7.90 22.15
C ASP A 167 -9.51 -7.92 22.47
N ALA A 168 -8.85 -9.07 22.33
CA ALA A 168 -7.40 -9.19 22.49
C ALA A 168 -6.62 -8.39 21.43
N LEU A 169 -7.05 -8.38 20.15
CA LEU A 169 -6.43 -7.55 19.10
C LEU A 169 -6.52 -6.06 19.43
N ARG A 170 -7.69 -5.58 19.88
CA ARG A 170 -7.88 -4.18 20.27
C ARG A 170 -7.05 -3.79 21.48
N SER A 171 -7.04 -4.63 22.52
CA SER A 171 -6.20 -4.38 23.71
C SER A 171 -4.71 -4.32 23.38
N ARG A 172 -4.23 -5.15 22.46
CA ARG A 172 -2.84 -5.10 21.98
C ARG A 172 -2.55 -3.83 21.19
N LEU A 173 -3.47 -3.39 20.33
CA LEU A 173 -3.32 -2.15 19.58
C LEU A 173 -3.24 -0.95 20.53
N GLU A 174 -4.09 -0.90 21.54
CA GLU A 174 -4.07 0.13 22.58
C GLU A 174 -2.76 0.13 23.36
N ALA A 175 -2.25 -1.05 23.74
CA ALA A 175 -0.99 -1.17 24.48
C ALA A 175 0.25 -0.72 23.67
N LEU A 176 0.25 -0.89 22.34
CA LEU A 176 1.34 -0.47 21.46
C LEU A 176 1.26 1.00 21.03
N SER A 177 0.09 1.65 21.22
CA SER A 177 -0.14 3.01 20.72
C SER A 177 0.89 4.04 21.21
N PRO A 178 1.25 4.10 22.51
CA PRO A 178 2.19 5.12 23.00
C PRO A 178 3.62 4.97 22.44
N THR A 179 4.06 3.73 22.18
CA THR A 179 5.44 3.46 21.73
C THR A 179 5.60 3.50 20.21
N VAL A 180 4.53 3.22 19.47
CA VAL A 180 4.57 3.12 18.00
C VAL A 180 3.91 4.34 17.35
N PHE A 181 2.62 4.56 17.60
CA PHE A 181 1.85 5.57 16.89
C PHE A 181 1.98 6.98 17.49
N GLU A 182 2.22 7.07 18.78
CA GLU A 182 2.45 8.34 19.52
C GLU A 182 3.92 8.48 19.93
N SER A 183 4.82 7.78 19.22
CA SER A 183 6.25 7.74 19.50
C SER A 183 6.88 9.12 19.46
N ALA A 184 7.80 9.38 20.41
CA ALA A 184 8.63 10.57 20.42
C ALA A 184 9.87 10.49 19.51
N LEU A 185 10.01 9.42 18.71
CA LEU A 185 11.08 9.29 17.74
C LEU A 185 10.98 10.36 16.63
N PRO A 186 12.11 10.73 16.00
CA PRO A 186 12.08 11.63 14.86
C PRO A 186 11.13 11.12 13.78
N ALA A 187 10.21 11.99 13.35
CA ALA A 187 9.21 11.68 12.34
C ALA A 187 9.53 12.43 11.04
N GLN A 188 9.28 11.78 9.92
CA GLN A 188 9.35 12.32 8.56
C GLN A 188 8.27 11.67 7.69
N ALA A 189 8.15 12.06 6.43
CA ALA A 189 7.34 11.30 5.49
C ALA A 189 7.95 9.89 5.30
N ILE A 190 7.09 8.86 5.37
CA ILE A 190 7.41 7.44 5.22
C ILE A 190 6.41 6.80 4.26
N HIS A 191 6.71 5.61 3.74
CA HIS A 191 5.83 4.89 2.81
C HIS A 191 4.49 4.47 3.45
N GLY A 192 4.53 4.09 4.74
CA GLY A 192 3.35 3.65 5.49
C GLY A 192 3.00 2.17 5.31
N ASP A 193 3.22 1.60 4.12
CA ASP A 193 3.06 0.17 3.82
C ASP A 193 4.26 -0.38 3.04
N ALA A 194 5.47 -0.15 3.54
CA ALA A 194 6.69 -0.64 2.90
C ALA A 194 6.75 -2.17 2.95
N SER A 195 6.55 -2.81 1.80
CA SER A 195 6.60 -4.26 1.63
C SER A 195 7.21 -4.63 0.27
N MET A 196 7.68 -5.87 0.11
CA MET A 196 8.21 -6.35 -1.18
C MET A 196 7.13 -6.46 -2.26
N SER A 197 5.85 -6.55 -1.88
CA SER A 197 4.72 -6.51 -2.84
C SER A 197 4.55 -5.13 -3.46
N ASN A 198 5.03 -4.08 -2.78
CA ASN A 198 4.98 -2.70 -3.22
C ASN A 198 6.30 -2.26 -3.90
N LEU A 199 7.09 -3.22 -4.38
CA LEU A 199 8.30 -3.02 -5.16
C LEU A 199 8.22 -3.70 -6.52
N LEU A 200 8.47 -2.96 -7.57
CA LEU A 200 8.60 -3.47 -8.94
C LEU A 200 10.07 -3.56 -9.32
N ARG A 201 10.53 -4.76 -9.71
CA ARG A 201 11.87 -4.93 -10.27
C ARG A 201 11.82 -4.64 -11.77
N THR A 202 12.52 -3.61 -12.18
CA THR A 202 12.62 -3.17 -13.58
C THR A 202 14.04 -3.35 -14.13
N GLY A 203 14.22 -3.10 -15.41
CA GLY A 203 15.56 -3.05 -16.02
C GLY A 203 16.43 -1.90 -15.48
N GLY A 204 15.81 -0.87 -14.87
CA GLY A 204 16.47 0.29 -14.27
C GLY A 204 16.69 0.18 -12.76
N GLY A 205 16.22 -0.87 -12.11
CA GLY A 205 16.30 -1.05 -10.65
C GLY A 205 14.96 -1.32 -9.99
N LEU A 206 14.86 -1.03 -8.71
CA LEU A 206 13.63 -1.19 -7.92
C LEU A 206 12.84 0.13 -7.92
N LEU A 207 11.55 0.04 -8.18
CA LEU A 207 10.61 1.17 -8.07
C LEU A 207 9.54 0.86 -7.03
N TRP A 208 9.30 1.80 -6.13
CA TRP A 208 8.18 1.73 -5.20
C TRP A 208 6.85 2.02 -5.91
N ASN A 209 5.79 1.43 -5.42
CA ASN A 209 4.41 1.70 -5.85
C ASN A 209 3.46 1.59 -4.66
N ASP A 210 2.16 1.85 -4.88
CA ASP A 210 1.13 1.81 -3.84
C ASP A 210 1.41 2.78 -2.69
N LEU A 211 1.47 4.07 -3.03
CA LEU A 211 1.82 5.18 -2.15
C LEU A 211 0.62 5.74 -1.38
N GLU A 212 -0.48 4.98 -1.30
CA GLU A 212 -1.73 5.43 -0.68
C GLU A 212 -1.61 5.65 0.84
N ASP A 213 -0.69 4.94 1.51
CA ASP A 213 -0.49 4.99 2.96
C ASP A 213 0.64 5.92 3.40
N VAL A 214 1.21 6.71 2.48
CA VAL A 214 2.28 7.66 2.81
C VAL A 214 1.81 8.64 3.88
N CYS A 215 2.56 8.69 4.98
CA CYS A 215 2.21 9.47 6.16
C CYS A 215 3.46 10.02 6.86
N VAL A 216 3.26 10.83 7.90
CA VAL A 216 4.35 11.33 8.76
C VAL A 216 4.50 10.40 9.96
N GLY A 217 5.66 9.77 10.07
CA GLY A 217 5.98 8.85 11.17
C GLY A 217 7.48 8.56 11.27
N PRO A 218 7.89 7.77 12.28
CA PRO A 218 9.27 7.32 12.38
C PRO A 218 9.58 6.25 11.31
N VAL A 219 10.76 6.31 10.71
CA VAL A 219 11.24 5.32 9.72
C VAL A 219 11.20 3.88 10.23
N HIS A 220 11.17 3.71 11.55
CA HIS A 220 11.03 2.41 12.23
C HIS A 220 9.80 1.64 11.74
N TRP A 221 8.69 2.35 11.44
CA TRP A 221 7.47 1.74 10.91
C TRP A 221 7.75 0.98 9.62
N ASP A 222 8.27 1.64 8.60
CA ASP A 222 8.54 1.01 7.29
C ASP A 222 9.61 -0.08 7.38
N VAL A 223 10.68 0.14 8.17
CA VAL A 223 11.73 -0.87 8.36
C VAL A 223 11.17 -2.13 9.02
N ALA A 224 10.31 -1.98 10.02
CA ALA A 224 9.64 -3.11 10.67
C ALA A 224 8.68 -3.83 9.69
N GLY A 225 7.96 -3.10 8.84
CA GLY A 225 7.12 -3.66 7.79
C GLY A 225 7.90 -4.58 6.85
N LEU A 226 9.04 -4.12 6.34
CA LEU A 226 9.92 -4.95 5.51
C LEU A 226 10.49 -6.17 6.25
N VAL A 227 10.83 -6.04 7.53
CA VAL A 227 11.31 -7.18 8.33
C VAL A 227 10.21 -8.22 8.49
N VAL A 228 8.97 -7.79 8.78
CA VAL A 228 7.81 -8.69 8.90
C VAL A 228 7.52 -9.37 7.58
N ASP A 229 7.49 -8.63 6.46
CA ASP A 229 7.24 -9.20 5.13
C ASP A 229 8.35 -10.17 4.71
N ALA A 230 9.63 -9.83 4.94
CA ALA A 230 10.76 -10.71 4.66
C ALA A 230 10.64 -12.05 5.42
N ARG A 231 10.36 -12.00 6.73
CA ARG A 231 10.16 -13.19 7.55
C ARG A 231 8.96 -14.02 7.11
N ALA A 232 7.86 -13.39 6.75
CA ALA A 232 6.68 -14.06 6.22
C ALA A 232 6.95 -14.81 4.90
N ARG A 233 7.91 -14.33 4.11
CA ARG A 233 8.40 -14.98 2.88
C ARG A 233 9.52 -16.00 3.12
N GLY A 234 9.88 -16.28 4.37
CA GLY A 234 10.87 -17.29 4.75
C GLY A 234 12.32 -16.79 4.79
N ALA A 235 12.54 -15.47 4.77
CA ALA A 235 13.88 -14.92 4.96
C ALA A 235 14.40 -15.23 6.37
N GLY A 236 15.66 -15.69 6.44
CA GLY A 236 16.35 -15.95 7.70
C GLY A 236 16.94 -14.68 8.33
N GLU A 237 17.42 -14.81 9.59
CA GLU A 237 17.96 -13.67 10.34
C GLU A 237 19.19 -13.03 9.70
N ALA A 238 19.98 -13.77 8.91
CA ALA A 238 21.11 -13.21 8.15
C ALA A 238 20.61 -12.20 7.10
N PHE A 239 19.51 -12.52 6.40
CA PHE A 239 18.89 -11.60 5.45
C PHE A 239 18.40 -10.32 6.14
N VAL A 240 17.72 -10.47 7.28
CA VAL A 240 17.23 -9.32 8.09
C VAL A 240 18.42 -8.45 8.54
N ALA A 241 19.50 -9.06 9.03
CA ALA A 241 20.67 -8.31 9.44
C ALA A 241 21.34 -7.53 8.28
N ASP A 242 21.39 -8.12 7.08
CA ASP A 242 21.93 -7.47 5.89
C ASP A 242 21.01 -6.33 5.40
N LEU A 243 19.69 -6.51 5.44
CA LEU A 243 18.71 -5.48 5.13
C LEU A 243 18.88 -4.28 6.08
N LEU A 244 18.91 -4.50 7.38
CA LEU A 244 19.05 -3.43 8.37
C LEU A 244 20.38 -2.69 8.22
N ARG A 245 21.47 -3.42 7.95
CA ARG A 245 22.77 -2.82 7.69
C ARG A 245 22.76 -1.95 6.44
N ALA A 246 22.12 -2.40 5.36
CA ALA A 246 22.02 -1.64 4.11
C ALA A 246 21.13 -0.41 4.24
N HIS A 247 20.07 -0.49 5.05
CA HIS A 247 19.26 0.68 5.38
C HIS A 247 20.05 1.69 6.22
N GLY A 248 20.83 1.23 7.20
CA GLY A 248 21.66 2.10 8.05
C GLY A 248 20.88 2.87 9.13
N GLY A 249 19.65 2.48 9.40
CA GLY A 249 18.76 3.07 10.40
C GLY A 249 18.68 2.25 11.69
N PRO A 250 17.47 2.00 12.23
CA PRO A 250 17.28 1.32 13.51
C PRO A 250 17.83 -0.11 13.47
N ASP A 251 18.33 -0.55 14.61
CA ASP A 251 18.68 -1.96 14.83
C ASP A 251 17.42 -2.79 15.16
N LEU A 252 17.59 -4.12 15.23
CA LEU A 252 16.47 -5.03 15.43
C LEU A 252 15.80 -4.83 16.83
N ALA A 253 16.56 -4.46 17.84
CA ALA A 253 16.03 -4.23 19.19
C ALA A 253 15.12 -2.99 19.23
N ALA A 254 15.49 -1.94 18.50
CA ALA A 254 14.67 -0.73 18.38
C ALA A 254 13.37 -0.96 17.58
N LEU A 255 13.23 -2.08 16.87
CA LEU A 255 12.07 -2.42 16.04
C LEU A 255 11.05 -3.33 16.76
N GLU A 256 11.29 -3.82 17.97
CA GLU A 256 10.46 -4.85 18.60
C GLU A 256 8.96 -4.47 18.64
N ASP A 257 8.64 -3.29 19.17
CA ASP A 257 7.25 -2.82 19.25
C ASP A 257 6.65 -2.54 17.86
N PHE A 258 7.44 -2.01 16.91
CA PHE A 258 7.00 -1.78 15.54
C PHE A 258 6.74 -3.08 14.79
N ILE A 259 7.57 -4.11 14.99
CA ILE A 259 7.33 -5.46 14.45
C ILE A 259 6.05 -6.05 15.03
N ALA A 260 5.84 -5.91 16.35
CA ALA A 260 4.61 -6.36 17.01
C ALA A 260 3.37 -5.64 16.45
N ALA A 261 3.47 -4.34 16.17
CA ALA A 261 2.40 -3.55 15.58
C ALA A 261 2.11 -3.96 14.12
N HIS A 262 3.14 -4.22 13.30
CA HIS A 262 2.96 -4.74 11.94
C HIS A 262 2.35 -6.14 11.90
N LEU A 263 2.71 -7.03 12.79
CA LEU A 263 2.07 -8.34 12.92
C LEU A 263 0.59 -8.20 13.30
N LEU A 264 0.26 -7.22 14.13
CA LEU A 264 -1.13 -6.90 14.48
C LEU A 264 -1.88 -6.31 13.28
N TYR A 265 -1.26 -5.36 12.57
CA TYR A 265 -1.76 -4.78 11.33
C TYR A 265 -2.14 -5.86 10.32
N THR A 266 -1.18 -6.75 9.98
CA THR A 266 -1.41 -7.83 9.01
C THR A 266 -2.49 -8.82 9.47
N THR A 267 -2.61 -9.06 10.77
CA THR A 267 -3.65 -9.93 11.35
C THR A 267 -5.04 -9.30 11.20
N ILE A 268 -5.20 -8.03 11.58
CA ILE A 268 -6.48 -7.31 11.49
C ILE A 268 -6.90 -7.17 10.02
N TRP A 269 -5.99 -6.71 9.16
CA TRP A 269 -6.24 -6.57 7.73
C TRP A 269 -6.60 -7.90 7.06
N GLY A 270 -5.83 -8.95 7.32
CA GLY A 270 -6.07 -10.29 6.79
C GLY A 270 -7.44 -10.84 7.18
N ALA A 271 -7.86 -10.64 8.44
CA ALA A 271 -9.18 -11.04 8.94
C ALA A 271 -10.30 -10.25 8.23
N PHE A 272 -10.15 -8.94 8.09
CA PHE A 272 -11.11 -8.08 7.41
C PHE A 272 -11.25 -8.45 5.92
N ALA A 273 -10.14 -8.58 5.21
CA ALA A 273 -10.12 -8.97 3.81
C ALA A 273 -10.74 -10.35 3.57
N ALA A 274 -10.52 -11.31 4.47
CA ALA A 274 -11.14 -12.63 4.41
C ALA A 274 -12.68 -12.56 4.57
N GLN A 275 -13.16 -11.76 5.51
CA GLN A 275 -14.61 -11.60 5.73
C GLN A 275 -15.28 -10.92 4.52
N ARG A 276 -14.65 -9.92 3.90
CA ARG A 276 -15.18 -9.28 2.69
C ARG A 276 -15.30 -10.26 1.52
N ARG A 277 -14.27 -11.10 1.29
CA ARG A 277 -14.30 -12.12 0.23
C ARG A 277 -15.46 -13.12 0.40
N SER A 278 -15.74 -13.54 1.63
CA SER A 278 -16.88 -14.44 1.92
C SER A 278 -18.22 -13.80 1.61
N GLN A 279 -18.42 -12.53 1.97
CA GLN A 279 -19.65 -11.80 1.70
C GLN A 279 -19.93 -11.61 0.20
N THR A 280 -18.89 -11.43 -0.60
CA THR A 280 -19.03 -11.30 -2.07
C THR A 280 -19.40 -12.61 -2.73
N GLN A 281 -19.01 -13.76 -2.15
CA GLN A 281 -19.36 -15.08 -2.65
C GLN A 281 -20.80 -15.49 -2.29
N ASP A 282 -21.32 -15.05 -1.15
CA ASP A 282 -22.67 -15.35 -0.70
C ASP A 282 -23.75 -14.47 -1.40
N SER A 283 -23.32 -13.40 -2.10
CA SER A 283 -24.19 -12.45 -2.79
C SER A 283 -24.22 -12.65 -4.32
N ALA A 284 -23.52 -13.64 -4.85
CA ALA A 284 -23.41 -13.97 -6.26
C ALA A 284 -24.12 -15.30 -6.57
#